data_215dcc09164b03a5cd1a4678343984d0
#
_entry.id   215dcc09164b03a5cd1a4678343984d0
#
_cell.length_a   1.000
_cell.length_b   1.000
_cell.length_c   1.000
_cell.angle_alpha   90.00
_cell.angle_beta   90.00
_cell.angle_gamma   90.00
#
_symmetry.space_group_name_H-M   'P 1'
#
loop_
_entity.id
_entity.type
_entity.pdbx_description
1 polymer ?
#
loop_
_entity_poly.entity_id
_entity_poly.type
_entity_poly.pdbx_seq_one_letter_code
_entity_poly.pdbx_strand_id
1 'polypeptide(L)'
;MRKNINFLFAALFGLAAAACSSPEKMAEMAENVTVKCEPAVLEVIGGSIDATVSVTYPEDYFHPKAILEVTPVIVYEGGEVAMEPFVFQGEKVENNYEVVPSAGATVTKKVHFEYVPGMENCYLELRGVVKHKSKSIDMPSKKVADGAITTYMLVDKSGALDLKADNYQEVIKQTAEGQILYQINSSYVRNSELKSESIKEYQAALNEILANERKTIVNTEVIAYASPDGKEDQNAKLSDNRSKSAEKAYNKVTKKIAVDAPVNVTSIAEDWEGFQELVAASDLADKDLIIRVLSMYSDPAVREKEIKNMSAVYSTLAKEVLPELRRARFIANVEYKNFTNEELLSLIEENIDVLDETAILRAATLVKKNEQKVDLYKKAAEKFNSNAAQYNMAVTYIKMNELKKAEAALNACEKDADYYNAMGVIALRNDNLNAAAEYFALSGNATSVKNAAVIDILDGEYEAAVAKLAGSTECNAALAQILVGNYAAAEKMTCKCPKSYYVRAVAAARQGNAEAVKANLEKASKNAKLAERAAKDIEYAQYR
;
A
#
# COMPACT_ATOMS: atom_id res chain seq x y z
N MET A 1 -14.08 24.46 10.98
CA MET A 1 -14.66 25.83 10.99
C MET A 1 -13.74 26.74 10.20
N ARG A 2 -14.11 27.02 8.94
CA ARG A 2 -13.39 27.99 8.12
C ARG A 2 -13.56 29.38 8.76
N LYS A 3 -12.50 29.97 9.29
CA LYS A 3 -12.52 31.37 9.69
C LYS A 3 -12.44 32.21 8.42
N ASN A 4 -13.56 32.87 8.09
CA ASN A 4 -13.62 33.85 7.02
C ASN A 4 -12.65 35.00 7.31
N ILE A 5 -11.68 35.17 6.43
CA ILE A 5 -10.86 36.40 6.41
C ILE A 5 -11.70 37.42 5.61
N ASN A 6 -12.42 38.26 6.35
CA ASN A 6 -13.14 39.38 5.76
C ASN A 6 -12.16 40.50 5.48
N PHE A 7 -11.88 40.76 4.20
CA PHE A 7 -11.32 42.04 3.78
C PHE A 7 -12.46 43.05 3.72
N LEU A 8 -12.56 43.91 4.74
CA LEU A 8 -13.45 45.06 4.73
C LEU A 8 -12.82 46.19 3.91
N PHE A 9 -13.27 46.41 2.68
CA PHE A 9 -13.12 47.68 2.01
C PHE A 9 -14.30 48.59 2.38
N ALA A 10 -14.05 49.60 3.21
CA ALA A 10 -15.01 50.63 3.51
C ALA A 10 -15.05 51.64 2.34
N ALA A 11 -16.12 51.64 1.55
CA ALA A 11 -16.39 52.67 0.58
C ALA A 11 -17.30 53.73 1.19
N LEU A 12 -16.84 55.00 1.16
CA LEU A 12 -17.62 56.17 1.56
C LEU A 12 -18.85 56.35 0.68
N PHE A 13 -20.00 56.55 1.33
CA PHE A 13 -21.24 56.93 0.68
C PHE A 13 -21.21 58.39 0.19
N GLY A 14 -21.36 58.57 -1.12
CA GLY A 14 -21.80 59.85 -1.71
C GLY A 14 -23.14 59.61 -2.38
N LEU A 15 -24.26 60.09 -1.77
CA LEU A 15 -25.57 60.11 -2.39
C LEU A 15 -25.62 61.08 -3.56
N ALA A 16 -25.79 60.59 -4.78
CA ALA A 16 -26.37 61.35 -5.88
C ALA A 16 -27.40 60.50 -6.55
N ALA A 17 -28.70 60.72 -6.20
CA ALA A 17 -29.83 60.16 -6.93
C ALA A 17 -29.90 60.87 -8.29
N ALA A 18 -29.44 60.19 -9.35
CA ALA A 18 -29.71 60.57 -10.73
C ALA A 18 -30.32 59.35 -11.44
N ALA A 19 -31.60 59.40 -11.75
CA ALA A 19 -32.27 58.40 -12.56
C ALA A 19 -31.49 58.10 -13.84
N CYS A 20 -31.19 56.83 -14.10
CA CYS A 20 -30.45 56.39 -15.28
C CYS A 20 -31.29 56.68 -16.53
N SER A 21 -31.04 57.78 -17.18
CA SER A 21 -31.80 58.24 -18.33
C SER A 21 -31.25 57.77 -19.68
N SER A 22 -30.06 57.16 -19.72
CA SER A 22 -29.46 56.60 -20.94
C SER A 22 -28.66 55.34 -20.69
N PRO A 23 -28.54 54.42 -21.67
CA PRO A 23 -27.73 53.21 -21.55
C PRO A 23 -26.26 53.44 -21.29
N GLU A 24 -25.69 54.59 -21.74
CA GLU A 24 -24.32 55.00 -21.51
C GLU A 24 -24.02 55.17 -20.01
N LYS A 25 -25.01 55.60 -19.21
CA LYS A 25 -24.86 55.75 -17.75
C LYS A 25 -24.62 54.42 -17.05
N MET A 26 -25.06 53.29 -17.61
CA MET A 26 -24.74 51.96 -17.04
C MET A 26 -23.23 51.73 -17.04
N ALA A 27 -22.51 52.12 -18.10
CA ALA A 27 -21.06 52.01 -18.15
C ALA A 27 -20.36 53.02 -17.21
N GLU A 28 -20.85 54.29 -17.15
CA GLU A 28 -20.33 55.32 -16.24
C GLU A 28 -20.51 54.97 -14.76
N MET A 29 -21.60 54.28 -14.42
CA MET A 29 -21.93 53.87 -13.06
C MET A 29 -21.52 52.40 -12.73
N ALA A 30 -20.69 51.77 -13.56
CA ALA A 30 -20.26 50.39 -13.37
C ALA A 30 -19.56 50.15 -12.02
N GLU A 31 -18.93 51.16 -11.43
CA GLU A 31 -18.32 51.08 -10.11
C GLU A 31 -19.32 50.82 -8.97
N ASN A 32 -20.60 51.22 -9.15
CA ASN A 32 -21.66 51.05 -8.16
C ASN A 32 -22.17 49.60 -8.11
N VAL A 33 -21.82 48.78 -9.09
CA VAL A 33 -22.18 47.36 -9.13
C VAL A 33 -21.26 46.60 -8.20
N THR A 34 -21.85 45.93 -7.21
CA THR A 34 -21.10 45.06 -6.30
C THR A 34 -21.01 43.65 -6.86
N VAL A 35 -19.79 43.11 -6.88
CA VAL A 35 -19.58 41.73 -7.33
C VAL A 35 -18.88 40.92 -6.22
N LYS A 36 -19.39 39.74 -5.97
CA LYS A 36 -18.78 38.74 -5.05
C LYS A 36 -18.52 37.49 -5.81
N CYS A 37 -17.41 36.82 -5.48
CA CYS A 37 -17.04 35.51 -6.01
C CYS A 37 -16.85 34.52 -4.86
N GLU A 38 -17.35 33.32 -5.01
CA GLU A 38 -17.12 32.20 -4.10
C GLU A 38 -16.65 30.97 -4.91
N PRO A 39 -15.43 30.48 -4.59
CA PRO A 39 -14.50 30.94 -3.55
C PRO A 39 -13.87 32.31 -3.90
N ALA A 40 -13.46 33.07 -2.87
CA ALA A 40 -12.83 34.36 -3.05
C ALA A 40 -11.46 34.32 -3.76
N VAL A 41 -10.77 33.21 -3.65
CA VAL A 41 -9.59 32.82 -4.44
C VAL A 41 -9.97 31.55 -5.20
N LEU A 42 -9.83 31.56 -6.52
CA LEU A 42 -10.15 30.42 -7.37
C LEU A 42 -9.28 29.22 -7.01
N GLU A 43 -9.85 28.03 -7.06
CA GLU A 43 -9.15 26.77 -6.80
C GLU A 43 -9.42 25.78 -7.92
N VAL A 44 -8.40 25.04 -8.33
CA VAL A 44 -8.54 23.94 -9.30
C VAL A 44 -8.88 22.66 -8.55
N ILE A 45 -10.00 22.05 -8.89
CA ILE A 45 -10.48 20.78 -8.33
C ILE A 45 -10.81 19.86 -9.50
N GLY A 46 -10.23 18.65 -9.52
CA GLY A 46 -10.50 17.69 -10.58
C GLY A 46 -10.19 18.20 -12.00
N GLY A 47 -9.22 19.10 -12.13
CA GLY A 47 -8.84 19.69 -13.43
C GLY A 47 -9.71 20.86 -13.90
N SER A 48 -10.66 21.35 -13.09
CA SER A 48 -11.53 22.46 -13.41
C SER A 48 -11.49 23.58 -12.36
N ILE A 49 -11.91 24.79 -12.76
CA ILE A 49 -12.11 25.95 -11.90
C ILE A 49 -13.60 26.27 -11.90
N ASP A 50 -14.25 26.00 -10.78
CA ASP A 50 -15.66 26.30 -10.55
C ASP A 50 -15.80 27.44 -9.54
N ALA A 51 -16.65 28.43 -9.87
CA ALA A 51 -16.97 29.49 -8.93
C ALA A 51 -18.42 29.96 -9.09
N THR A 52 -18.91 30.62 -8.05
CA THR A 52 -20.22 31.29 -8.06
C THR A 52 -20.00 32.79 -7.99
N VAL A 53 -20.47 33.50 -9.01
CA VAL A 53 -20.36 34.97 -9.08
C VAL A 53 -21.75 35.57 -8.82
N SER A 54 -21.82 36.42 -7.81
CA SER A 54 -23.04 37.17 -7.46
C SER A 54 -22.83 38.66 -7.78
N VAL A 55 -23.66 39.19 -8.65
CA VAL A 55 -23.62 40.59 -9.09
C VAL A 55 -24.85 41.30 -8.54
N THR A 56 -24.65 42.35 -7.76
CA THR A 56 -25.73 43.21 -7.21
C THR A 56 -25.80 44.52 -7.97
N TYR A 57 -26.86 44.68 -8.71
CA TYR A 57 -27.23 45.90 -9.40
C TYR A 57 -28.04 46.77 -8.45
N PRO A 58 -27.64 48.03 -8.17
CA PRO A 58 -28.40 48.94 -7.32
C PRO A 58 -29.69 49.45 -8.00
N GLU A 59 -30.57 50.05 -7.21
CA GLU A 59 -31.75 50.73 -7.70
C GLU A 59 -31.37 51.80 -8.77
N ASP A 60 -32.20 51.90 -9.82
CA ASP A 60 -32.07 52.79 -10.96
C ASP A 60 -30.76 52.65 -11.80
N TYR A 61 -30.03 51.54 -11.59
CA TYR A 61 -28.84 51.22 -12.39
C TYR A 61 -29.19 50.68 -13.78
N PHE A 62 -30.14 49.74 -13.85
CA PHE A 62 -30.41 49.00 -15.09
C PHE A 62 -31.38 49.77 -15.98
N HIS A 63 -30.96 50.12 -17.20
CA HIS A 63 -31.82 50.81 -18.13
C HIS A 63 -32.99 49.90 -18.62
N PRO A 64 -34.27 50.31 -18.49
CA PRO A 64 -35.44 49.43 -18.73
C PRO A 64 -35.50 48.80 -20.13
N LYS A 65 -34.90 49.44 -21.15
CA LYS A 65 -34.88 48.96 -22.56
C LYS A 65 -33.49 48.46 -23.03
N ALA A 66 -32.54 48.27 -22.14
CA ALA A 66 -31.21 47.76 -22.48
C ALA A 66 -31.10 46.25 -22.28
N ILE A 67 -30.23 45.62 -23.01
CA ILE A 67 -29.72 44.26 -22.82
C ILE A 67 -28.29 44.40 -22.36
N LEU A 68 -27.87 43.65 -21.35
CA LEU A 68 -26.51 43.55 -20.87
C LEU A 68 -25.99 42.14 -21.08
N GLU A 69 -24.95 42.00 -21.85
CA GLU A 69 -24.17 40.75 -21.98
C GLU A 69 -22.99 40.83 -21.02
N VAL A 70 -22.80 39.82 -20.15
CA VAL A 70 -21.69 39.74 -19.21
C VAL A 70 -20.90 38.49 -19.48
N THR A 71 -19.69 38.64 -19.98
CA THR A 71 -18.79 37.51 -20.31
C THR A 71 -17.80 37.31 -19.18
N PRO A 72 -17.82 36.16 -18.48
CA PRO A 72 -16.75 35.76 -17.57
C PRO A 72 -15.51 35.37 -18.37
N VAL A 73 -14.34 35.89 -17.96
CA VAL A 73 -13.05 35.63 -18.62
C VAL A 73 -12.00 35.31 -17.58
N ILE A 74 -11.32 34.18 -17.71
CA ILE A 74 -10.06 33.93 -16.99
C ILE A 74 -8.91 34.50 -17.84
N VAL A 75 -8.13 35.36 -17.25
CA VAL A 75 -6.91 35.94 -17.83
C VAL A 75 -5.71 35.36 -17.08
N TYR A 76 -4.73 34.82 -17.81
CA TYR A 76 -3.51 34.23 -17.26
C TYR A 76 -2.29 34.56 -18.13
N GLU A 77 -1.09 34.22 -17.68
CA GLU A 77 0.17 34.63 -18.38
C GLU A 77 0.24 34.14 -19.84
N GLY A 78 -0.42 33.00 -20.16
CA GLY A 78 -0.42 32.41 -21.50
C GLY A 78 -1.55 32.84 -22.42
N GLY A 79 -2.52 33.64 -21.93
CA GLY A 79 -3.68 34.06 -22.71
C GLY A 79 -4.95 34.30 -21.89
N GLU A 80 -6.08 34.07 -22.52
CA GLU A 80 -7.37 34.20 -21.86
C GLU A 80 -8.34 33.11 -22.34
N VAL A 81 -9.29 32.75 -21.48
CA VAL A 81 -10.40 31.83 -21.80
C VAL A 81 -11.69 32.50 -21.37
N ALA A 82 -12.60 32.69 -22.33
CA ALA A 82 -13.92 33.27 -22.11
C ALA A 82 -15.02 32.20 -22.11
N MET A 83 -16.01 32.38 -21.26
CA MET A 83 -17.26 31.60 -21.32
C MET A 83 -18.26 32.29 -22.27
N GLU A 84 -19.34 31.57 -22.59
CA GLU A 84 -20.52 32.19 -23.18
C GLU A 84 -21.09 33.27 -22.26
N PRO A 85 -21.54 34.41 -22.79
CA PRO A 85 -22.03 35.51 -21.98
C PRO A 85 -23.37 35.16 -21.29
N PHE A 86 -23.50 35.58 -20.06
CA PHE A 86 -24.78 35.71 -19.40
C PHE A 86 -25.51 36.93 -19.92
N VAL A 87 -26.77 36.78 -20.31
CA VAL A 87 -27.55 37.87 -20.89
C VAL A 87 -28.67 38.30 -19.97
N PHE A 88 -28.72 39.58 -19.65
CA PHE A 88 -29.72 40.20 -18.80
C PHE A 88 -30.47 41.26 -19.60
N GLN A 89 -31.74 41.52 -19.21
CA GLN A 89 -32.56 42.53 -19.85
C GLN A 89 -33.29 43.44 -18.85
N GLY A 90 -33.52 44.66 -19.26
CA GLY A 90 -34.40 45.57 -18.52
C GLY A 90 -35.89 45.22 -18.68
N GLU A 91 -36.71 45.70 -17.77
CA GLU A 91 -38.17 45.37 -17.63
C GLU A 91 -39.01 45.61 -18.87
N LYS A 92 -38.56 46.50 -19.78
CA LYS A 92 -39.30 46.89 -21.00
C LYS A 92 -38.67 46.29 -22.28
N VAL A 93 -37.82 45.29 -22.14
CA VAL A 93 -37.30 44.53 -23.27
C VAL A 93 -38.19 43.29 -23.45
N GLU A 94 -38.68 43.10 -24.66
CA GLU A 94 -39.53 41.95 -25.01
C GLU A 94 -38.69 40.78 -25.53
N ASN A 95 -37.91 40.20 -24.63
CA ASN A 95 -37.07 39.00 -24.90
C ASN A 95 -37.19 38.00 -23.73
N ASN A 96 -36.56 36.84 -23.87
CA ASN A 96 -36.62 35.76 -22.85
C ASN A 96 -35.34 35.72 -21.96
N TYR A 97 -34.65 36.86 -21.82
CA TYR A 97 -33.47 36.93 -20.92
C TYR A 97 -33.89 37.21 -19.47
N GLU A 98 -32.97 36.99 -18.55
CA GLU A 98 -33.24 37.27 -17.14
C GLU A 98 -33.44 38.78 -16.92
N VAL A 99 -34.54 39.14 -16.30
CA VAL A 99 -34.92 40.53 -16.09
C VAL A 99 -34.22 41.07 -14.84
N VAL A 100 -33.53 42.21 -14.98
CA VAL A 100 -33.07 43.01 -13.86
C VAL A 100 -34.00 44.22 -13.70
N PRO A 101 -34.79 44.27 -12.61
CA PRO A 101 -35.76 45.33 -12.38
C PRO A 101 -35.08 46.68 -12.04
N SER A 102 -35.80 47.78 -12.26
CA SER A 102 -35.36 49.14 -11.89
C SER A 102 -35.10 49.29 -10.38
N ALA A 103 -35.80 48.51 -9.56
CA ALA A 103 -35.59 48.43 -8.11
C ALA A 103 -34.24 47.82 -7.70
N GLY A 104 -33.44 47.36 -8.67
CA GLY A 104 -32.21 46.62 -8.44
C GLY A 104 -32.44 45.12 -8.17
N ALA A 105 -31.39 44.35 -8.33
CA ALA A 105 -31.44 42.90 -8.06
C ALA A 105 -30.02 42.35 -7.80
N THR A 106 -29.95 41.26 -7.10
CA THR A 106 -28.76 40.40 -7.06
C THR A 106 -28.96 39.18 -7.93
N VAL A 107 -28.13 39.01 -8.93
CA VAL A 107 -28.10 37.85 -9.81
C VAL A 107 -26.90 36.96 -9.49
N THR A 108 -27.09 35.65 -9.48
CA THR A 108 -26.04 34.72 -9.16
C THR A 108 -25.84 33.73 -10.31
N LYS A 109 -24.62 33.56 -10.77
CA LYS A 109 -24.26 32.69 -11.88
C LYS A 109 -23.09 31.79 -11.48
N LYS A 110 -23.13 30.53 -11.94
CA LYS A 110 -22.00 29.62 -11.85
C LYS A 110 -21.13 29.81 -13.08
N VAL A 111 -19.81 29.85 -12.85
CA VAL A 111 -18.80 29.87 -13.90
C VAL A 111 -17.97 28.58 -13.80
N HIS A 112 -17.62 28.03 -14.95
CA HIS A 112 -16.85 26.79 -15.07
C HIS A 112 -15.80 26.95 -16.16
N PHE A 113 -14.55 26.65 -15.84
CA PHE A 113 -13.43 26.66 -16.77
C PHE A 113 -12.59 25.41 -16.62
N GLU A 114 -12.26 24.77 -17.73
CA GLU A 114 -11.23 23.73 -17.74
C GLU A 114 -9.86 24.36 -17.43
N TYR A 115 -9.09 23.71 -16.56
CA TYR A 115 -7.76 24.20 -16.21
C TYR A 115 -6.81 24.05 -17.41
N VAL A 116 -6.07 25.10 -17.69
CA VAL A 116 -4.99 25.12 -18.68
C VAL A 116 -3.68 25.51 -17.96
N PRO A 117 -2.52 24.87 -18.28
CA PRO A 117 -1.24 25.24 -17.72
C PRO A 117 -0.97 26.74 -17.87
N GLY A 118 -0.59 27.40 -16.78
CA GLY A 118 -0.46 28.85 -16.66
C GLY A 118 -1.57 29.52 -15.86
N MET A 119 -2.73 28.82 -15.70
CA MET A 119 -3.83 29.34 -14.87
C MET A 119 -3.55 29.27 -13.35
N GLU A 120 -2.45 28.66 -12.91
CA GLU A 120 -1.96 28.78 -11.53
C GLU A 120 -1.63 30.23 -11.12
N ASN A 121 -1.55 31.12 -12.11
CA ASN A 121 -1.40 32.54 -11.93
C ASN A 121 -2.39 33.28 -12.84
N CYS A 122 -3.62 33.41 -12.40
CA CYS A 122 -4.71 33.98 -13.18
C CYS A 122 -5.60 34.88 -12.33
N TYR A 123 -6.54 35.51 -12.99
CA TYR A 123 -7.69 36.16 -12.34
C TYR A 123 -8.93 36.01 -13.20
N LEU A 124 -10.08 35.99 -12.54
CA LEU A 124 -11.39 36.07 -13.18
C LEU A 124 -11.82 37.53 -13.29
N GLU A 125 -12.24 37.95 -14.47
CA GLU A 125 -12.90 39.23 -14.69
C GLU A 125 -14.21 39.05 -15.42
N LEU A 126 -15.10 40.06 -15.25
CA LEU A 126 -16.34 40.20 -16.00
C LEU A 126 -16.19 41.30 -17.02
N ARG A 127 -16.52 41.00 -18.30
CA ARG A 127 -16.59 41.99 -19.38
C ARG A 127 -18.05 42.18 -19.78
N GLY A 128 -18.52 43.41 -19.68
CA GLY A 128 -19.91 43.76 -19.97
C GLY A 128 -20.06 44.51 -21.30
N VAL A 129 -21.12 44.19 -22.03
CA VAL A 129 -21.53 45.00 -23.22
C VAL A 129 -23.01 45.33 -23.08
N VAL A 130 -23.31 46.61 -23.01
CA VAL A 130 -24.70 47.12 -23.01
C VAL A 130 -25.17 47.32 -24.44
N LYS A 131 -26.26 46.68 -24.81
CA LYS A 131 -26.91 46.79 -26.13
C LYS A 131 -28.23 47.52 -25.99
N HIS A 132 -28.40 48.59 -26.77
CA HIS A 132 -29.67 49.30 -26.85
C HIS A 132 -29.92 49.76 -28.27
N LYS A 133 -31.01 49.28 -28.90
CA LYS A 133 -31.30 49.49 -30.34
C LYS A 133 -30.12 49.04 -31.21
N SER A 134 -29.48 49.95 -31.96
CA SER A 134 -28.31 49.69 -32.81
C SER A 134 -26.99 50.03 -32.13
N LYS A 135 -26.98 50.45 -30.88
CA LYS A 135 -25.77 50.82 -30.13
C LYS A 135 -25.28 49.66 -29.28
N SER A 136 -23.96 49.48 -29.27
CA SER A 136 -23.24 48.65 -28.31
C SER A 136 -22.25 49.51 -27.53
N ILE A 137 -22.20 49.37 -26.23
CA ILE A 137 -21.39 50.18 -25.32
C ILE A 137 -20.61 49.18 -24.45
N ASP A 138 -19.28 49.20 -24.58
CA ASP A 138 -18.41 48.38 -23.74
C ASP A 138 -18.35 48.94 -22.33
N MET A 139 -18.44 48.08 -21.35
CA MET A 139 -18.28 48.45 -19.95
C MET A 139 -16.81 48.24 -19.52
N PRO A 140 -16.34 49.00 -18.52
CA PRO A 140 -15.07 48.68 -17.89
C PRO A 140 -15.04 47.24 -17.38
N SER A 141 -13.98 46.48 -17.69
CA SER A 141 -13.82 45.14 -17.13
C SER A 141 -13.68 45.20 -15.61
N LYS A 142 -14.24 44.20 -14.93
CA LYS A 142 -14.20 44.14 -13.46
C LYS A 142 -13.57 42.83 -13.01
N LYS A 143 -12.38 42.92 -12.44
CA LYS A 143 -11.72 41.78 -11.79
C LYS A 143 -12.53 41.38 -10.55
N VAL A 144 -12.79 40.09 -10.40
CA VAL A 144 -13.69 39.57 -9.34
C VAL A 144 -13.04 38.55 -8.42
N ALA A 145 -12.02 37.84 -8.89
CA ALA A 145 -11.27 36.87 -8.06
C ALA A 145 -9.85 36.71 -8.61
N ASP A 146 -8.91 36.49 -7.72
CA ASP A 146 -7.57 36.01 -8.06
C ASP A 146 -7.53 34.46 -8.02
N GLY A 147 -6.55 33.85 -8.72
CA GLY A 147 -6.40 32.41 -8.74
C GLY A 147 -5.16 31.92 -9.49
N ALA A 148 -4.99 30.65 -9.62
CA ALA A 148 -5.77 29.62 -8.97
C ALA A 148 -4.91 28.81 -8.00
N ILE A 149 -5.52 28.35 -6.91
CA ILE A 149 -4.88 27.39 -6.01
C ILE A 149 -4.77 26.06 -6.73
N THR A 150 -3.55 25.52 -6.82
CA THR A 150 -3.25 24.22 -7.46
C THR A 150 -2.59 23.24 -6.51
N THR A 151 -2.93 23.33 -5.23
CA THR A 151 -2.27 22.56 -4.15
C THR A 151 -2.39 21.05 -4.37
N TYR A 152 -3.48 20.55 -4.95
CA TYR A 152 -3.66 19.12 -5.27
C TYR A 152 -2.58 18.58 -6.22
N MET A 153 -1.98 19.42 -7.07
CA MET A 153 -0.89 19.03 -7.99
C MET A 153 0.43 18.71 -7.27
N LEU A 154 0.50 18.95 -5.95
CA LEU A 154 1.62 18.49 -5.13
C LEU A 154 1.57 16.98 -4.87
N VAL A 155 0.56 16.28 -5.34
CA VAL A 155 0.46 14.82 -5.20
C VAL A 155 1.69 14.12 -5.79
N ASP A 156 2.14 13.05 -5.13
CA ASP A 156 3.26 12.23 -5.59
C ASP A 156 2.74 11.05 -6.40
N LYS A 157 3.06 11.05 -7.70
CA LYS A 157 2.69 10.00 -8.66
C LYS A 157 3.73 8.88 -8.74
N SER A 158 4.74 8.85 -7.86
CA SER A 158 5.80 7.82 -7.93
C SER A 158 5.27 6.41 -7.73
N GLY A 159 4.21 6.28 -6.94
CA GLY A 159 3.58 5.01 -6.59
C GLY A 159 4.43 4.17 -5.62
N ALA A 160 3.77 3.48 -4.71
CA ALA A 160 4.40 2.56 -3.79
C ALA A 160 4.44 1.14 -4.39
N LEU A 161 5.57 0.46 -4.20
CA LEU A 161 5.81 -0.90 -4.67
C LEU A 161 6.57 -1.67 -3.62
N ASP A 162 6.07 -2.83 -3.27
CA ASP A 162 6.75 -3.78 -2.40
C ASP A 162 7.54 -4.78 -3.25
N LEU A 163 8.67 -5.26 -2.75
CA LEU A 163 9.39 -6.36 -3.35
C LEU A 163 8.81 -7.69 -2.86
N LYS A 164 8.77 -8.70 -3.71
CA LYS A 164 8.54 -10.06 -3.24
C LYS A 164 9.70 -10.48 -2.33
N ALA A 165 9.36 -11.17 -1.24
CA ALA A 165 10.31 -11.60 -0.23
C ALA A 165 11.35 -12.55 -0.83
N ASP A 166 12.59 -12.46 -0.36
CA ASP A 166 13.66 -13.38 -0.74
C ASP A 166 13.53 -14.75 -0.08
N ASN A 167 12.80 -14.85 1.06
CA ASN A 167 12.63 -16.04 1.88
C ASN A 167 13.95 -16.66 2.35
N TYR A 168 15.04 -15.90 2.33
CA TYR A 168 16.33 -16.34 2.73
C TYR A 168 16.40 -16.56 4.25
N GLN A 169 16.95 -17.70 4.66
CA GLN A 169 17.13 -18.06 6.06
C GLN A 169 18.64 -18.23 6.33
N GLU A 170 19.18 -17.43 7.25
CA GLU A 170 20.59 -17.54 7.68
C GLU A 170 20.86 -18.85 8.43
N VAL A 171 19.85 -19.37 9.14
CA VAL A 171 19.92 -20.65 9.84
C VAL A 171 18.69 -21.48 9.46
N ILE A 172 18.92 -22.64 8.90
CA ILE A 172 17.87 -23.58 8.50
C ILE A 172 17.87 -24.73 9.50
N LYS A 173 16.73 -24.98 10.14
CA LYS A 173 16.54 -26.12 11.04
C LYS A 173 16.18 -27.35 10.25
N GLN A 174 16.88 -28.44 10.52
CA GLN A 174 16.68 -29.76 9.89
C GLN A 174 16.67 -30.83 10.98
N THR A 175 16.11 -32.00 10.67
CA THR A 175 16.18 -33.16 11.55
C THR A 175 16.74 -34.35 10.79
N ALA A 176 17.47 -35.21 11.50
CA ALA A 176 17.76 -36.56 11.04
C ALA A 176 17.13 -37.55 12.03
N GLU A 177 16.42 -38.54 11.52
CA GLU A 177 15.63 -39.43 12.35
C GLU A 177 15.95 -40.89 12.09
N GLY A 178 15.83 -41.67 13.15
CA GLY A 178 15.85 -43.13 13.09
C GLY A 178 14.98 -43.70 14.18
N GLN A 179 14.55 -44.94 14.02
CA GLN A 179 13.72 -45.59 15.03
C GLN A 179 14.07 -47.05 15.26
N ILE A 180 13.76 -47.51 16.46
CA ILE A 180 13.77 -48.93 16.83
C ILE A 180 12.37 -49.35 17.27
N LEU A 181 12.00 -50.61 16.97
CA LEU A 181 10.68 -51.15 17.30
C LEU A 181 10.79 -52.13 18.47
N TYR A 182 9.75 -52.14 19.29
CA TYR A 182 9.63 -53.07 20.41
C TYR A 182 8.52 -54.12 20.15
N GLN A 183 8.71 -55.28 20.74
CA GLN A 183 7.61 -56.25 20.82
C GLN A 183 6.55 -55.76 21.80
N ILE A 184 5.34 -56.31 21.65
CA ILE A 184 4.23 -56.01 22.57
C ILE A 184 4.65 -56.30 24.02
N ASN A 185 4.30 -55.40 24.94
CA ASN A 185 4.63 -55.49 26.38
C ASN A 185 6.13 -55.65 26.69
N SER A 186 7.02 -55.29 25.79
CA SER A 186 8.47 -55.44 25.96
C SER A 186 9.18 -54.07 25.84
N SER A 187 10.22 -53.90 26.68
CA SER A 187 11.21 -52.82 26.59
C SER A 187 12.59 -53.35 26.17
N TYR A 188 12.69 -54.60 25.75
CA TYR A 188 13.94 -55.19 25.27
C TYR A 188 14.22 -54.82 23.83
N VAL A 189 15.40 -54.22 23.57
CA VAL A 189 15.86 -53.85 22.23
C VAL A 189 16.57 -55.06 21.60
N ARG A 190 16.01 -55.59 20.52
CA ARG A 190 16.59 -56.69 19.76
C ARG A 190 17.83 -56.23 18.99
N ASN A 191 18.81 -57.11 18.81
CA ASN A 191 20.00 -56.77 18.02
C ASN A 191 19.67 -56.53 16.53
N SER A 192 18.60 -57.07 16.00
CA SER A 192 18.08 -56.79 14.65
C SER A 192 17.69 -55.34 14.50
N GLU A 193 17.07 -54.73 15.51
CA GLU A 193 16.65 -53.33 15.50
C GLU A 193 17.84 -52.38 15.38
N LEU A 194 18.95 -52.68 16.07
CA LEU A 194 20.19 -51.88 15.96
C LEU A 194 20.86 -51.95 14.60
N LYS A 195 20.38 -52.85 13.73
CA LYS A 195 20.86 -53.03 12.35
C LYS A 195 19.75 -52.84 11.32
N SER A 196 18.60 -52.34 11.73
CA SER A 196 17.49 -52.03 10.84
C SER A 196 17.89 -51.00 9.80
N GLU A 197 17.12 -50.90 8.72
CA GLU A 197 17.38 -49.89 7.68
C GLU A 197 17.27 -48.48 8.24
N SER A 198 16.24 -48.21 9.04
CA SER A 198 16.06 -46.90 9.70
C SER A 198 17.28 -46.47 10.53
N ILE A 199 17.93 -47.41 11.26
CA ILE A 199 19.14 -47.09 12.02
C ILE A 199 20.35 -46.88 11.11
N LYS A 200 20.48 -47.62 10.01
CA LYS A 200 21.57 -47.38 9.04
C LYS A 200 21.45 -46.03 8.34
N GLU A 201 20.23 -45.69 7.92
CA GLU A 201 19.93 -44.39 7.32
C GLU A 201 20.24 -43.23 8.30
N TYR A 202 19.82 -43.39 9.56
CA TYR A 202 20.14 -42.42 10.61
C TYR A 202 21.64 -42.25 10.80
N GLN A 203 22.40 -43.37 10.88
CA GLN A 203 23.87 -43.30 10.99
C GLN A 203 24.53 -42.67 9.78
N ALA A 204 24.03 -42.94 8.57
CA ALA A 204 24.52 -42.31 7.35
C ALA A 204 24.26 -40.79 7.36
N ALA A 205 23.04 -40.39 7.75
CA ALA A 205 22.69 -38.97 7.88
C ALA A 205 23.55 -38.25 8.92
N LEU A 206 23.79 -38.84 10.09
CA LEU A 206 24.69 -38.26 11.08
C LEU A 206 26.13 -38.07 10.54
N ASN A 207 26.65 -39.05 9.82
CA ASN A 207 27.98 -38.91 9.20
C ASN A 207 28.04 -37.84 8.13
N GLU A 208 26.98 -37.69 7.30
CA GLU A 208 26.88 -36.62 6.32
C GLU A 208 26.81 -35.24 7.00
N ILE A 209 26.01 -35.15 8.09
CA ILE A 209 25.90 -33.89 8.86
C ILE A 209 27.25 -33.49 9.43
N LEU A 210 27.98 -34.43 10.07
CA LEU A 210 29.27 -34.16 10.69
C LEU A 210 30.38 -33.90 9.67
N ALA A 211 30.23 -34.36 8.44
CA ALA A 211 31.16 -34.03 7.35
C ALA A 211 30.97 -32.64 6.76
N ASN A 212 29.86 -31.97 7.07
CA ASN A 212 29.53 -30.64 6.56
C ASN A 212 29.80 -29.57 7.61
N GLU A 213 30.82 -28.72 7.38
CA GLU A 213 31.24 -27.66 8.31
C GLU A 213 30.13 -26.61 8.61
N ARG A 214 29.11 -26.53 7.77
CA ARG A 214 27.97 -25.62 7.96
C ARG A 214 26.84 -26.23 8.75
N LYS A 215 26.88 -27.58 9.02
CA LYS A 215 25.86 -28.27 9.79
C LYS A 215 26.35 -28.53 11.22
N THR A 216 25.48 -28.26 12.20
CA THR A 216 25.75 -28.53 13.61
C THR A 216 24.58 -29.28 14.22
N ILE A 217 24.84 -30.39 14.90
CA ILE A 217 23.85 -31.08 15.70
C ILE A 217 23.70 -30.29 17.01
N VAL A 218 22.56 -29.66 17.22
CA VAL A 218 22.29 -28.82 18.41
C VAL A 218 21.97 -29.68 19.63
N ASN A 219 21.12 -30.67 19.46
CA ASN A 219 20.78 -31.67 20.44
C ASN A 219 20.26 -32.93 19.76
N THR A 220 20.19 -34.00 20.52
CA THR A 220 19.52 -35.23 20.12
C THR A 220 18.39 -35.57 21.09
N GLU A 221 17.25 -36.00 20.59
CA GLU A 221 16.13 -36.48 21.38
C GLU A 221 15.97 -37.99 21.22
N VAL A 222 15.83 -38.68 22.33
CA VAL A 222 15.47 -40.11 22.39
C VAL A 222 14.09 -40.21 23.02
N ILE A 223 13.09 -40.41 22.20
CA ILE A 223 11.68 -40.42 22.64
C ILE A 223 11.14 -41.82 22.54
N ALA A 224 10.78 -42.41 23.67
CA ALA A 224 10.21 -43.74 23.69
C ALA A 224 8.70 -43.70 23.90
N TYR A 225 8.00 -44.53 23.18
CA TYR A 225 6.54 -44.55 23.15
C TYR A 225 5.97 -45.93 23.56
N ALA A 226 4.78 -45.92 24.12
CA ALA A 226 3.92 -47.09 24.12
C ALA A 226 2.75 -46.85 23.14
N SER A 227 2.24 -47.93 22.57
CA SER A 227 1.07 -47.87 21.68
C SER A 227 -0.20 -47.60 22.50
N PRO A 228 -1.18 -46.85 21.97
CA PRO A 228 -2.39 -46.47 22.70
C PRO A 228 -3.44 -47.58 22.77
N ASP A 229 -3.00 -48.85 22.94
CA ASP A 229 -3.85 -50.04 23.03
C ASP A 229 -3.87 -50.70 24.42
N GLY A 230 -3.16 -50.10 25.40
CA GLY A 230 -3.07 -50.55 26.77
C GLY A 230 -3.57 -49.52 27.78
N LYS A 231 -3.66 -49.90 29.06
CA LYS A 231 -4.02 -48.98 30.12
C LYS A 231 -2.91 -47.94 30.29
N GLU A 232 -3.28 -46.67 30.45
CA GLU A 232 -2.36 -45.54 30.56
C GLU A 232 -1.28 -45.72 31.63
N ASP A 233 -1.64 -46.21 32.84
CA ASP A 233 -0.68 -46.51 33.93
C ASP A 233 0.36 -47.56 33.55
N GLN A 234 -0.03 -48.56 32.75
CA GLN A 234 0.87 -49.60 32.25
C GLN A 234 1.75 -49.07 31.12
N ASN A 235 1.16 -48.29 30.23
CA ASN A 235 1.86 -47.63 29.13
C ASN A 235 2.89 -46.62 29.63
N ALA A 236 2.59 -45.87 30.69
CA ALA A 236 3.54 -44.95 31.32
C ALA A 236 4.78 -45.70 31.85
N LYS A 237 4.61 -46.79 32.59
CA LYS A 237 5.72 -47.62 33.07
C LYS A 237 6.49 -48.28 31.93
N LEU A 238 5.79 -48.74 30.88
CA LEU A 238 6.39 -49.38 29.72
C LEU A 238 7.21 -48.40 28.89
N SER A 239 6.71 -47.20 28.64
CA SER A 239 7.44 -46.13 27.93
C SER A 239 8.67 -45.67 28.71
N ASP A 240 8.60 -45.54 30.04
CA ASP A 240 9.76 -45.26 30.91
C ASP A 240 10.85 -46.34 30.81
N ASN A 241 10.46 -47.63 30.82
CA ASN A 241 11.42 -48.71 30.65
C ASN A 241 12.01 -48.75 29.22
N ARG A 242 11.20 -48.40 28.21
CA ARG A 242 11.65 -48.25 26.84
C ARG A 242 12.60 -47.08 26.70
N SER A 243 12.36 -45.93 27.36
CA SER A 243 13.27 -44.78 27.28
C SER A 243 14.67 -45.10 27.77
N LYS A 244 14.79 -45.81 28.91
CA LYS A 244 16.08 -46.30 29.46
C LYS A 244 16.79 -47.28 28.52
N SER A 245 16.05 -48.16 27.86
CA SER A 245 16.64 -49.13 26.93
C SER A 245 16.96 -48.50 25.56
N ALA A 246 16.16 -47.51 25.14
CA ALA A 246 16.41 -46.70 23.94
C ALA A 246 17.67 -45.84 24.06
N GLU A 247 17.89 -45.23 25.22
CA GLU A 247 19.12 -44.48 25.52
C GLU A 247 20.36 -45.36 25.37
N LYS A 248 20.32 -46.55 25.95
CA LYS A 248 21.40 -47.56 25.79
C LYS A 248 21.59 -47.97 24.32
N ALA A 249 20.49 -48.11 23.58
CA ALA A 249 20.53 -48.44 22.15
C ALA A 249 21.14 -47.28 21.35
N TYR A 250 20.69 -46.06 21.59
CA TYR A 250 21.23 -44.83 21.00
C TYR A 250 22.75 -44.76 21.19
N ASN A 251 23.22 -44.89 22.43
CA ASN A 251 24.65 -44.88 22.76
C ASN A 251 25.46 -45.98 22.04
N LYS A 252 24.85 -47.15 21.78
CA LYS A 252 25.51 -48.20 20.96
C LYS A 252 25.56 -47.84 19.48
N VAL A 253 24.47 -47.30 18.95
CA VAL A 253 24.32 -46.90 17.55
C VAL A 253 25.28 -45.76 17.19
N THR A 254 25.44 -44.75 18.08
CA THR A 254 26.28 -43.57 17.88
C THR A 254 27.73 -43.75 18.37
N LYS A 255 28.07 -44.88 19.04
CA LYS A 255 29.42 -45.10 19.64
C LYS A 255 30.60 -44.79 18.72
N LYS A 256 30.44 -45.05 17.41
CA LYS A 256 31.50 -44.85 16.39
C LYS A 256 31.37 -43.53 15.67
N ILE A 257 30.29 -42.80 15.94
CA ILE A 257 29.97 -41.50 15.34
C ILE A 257 30.18 -40.48 16.46
N ALA A 258 31.15 -39.63 16.33
CA ALA A 258 31.48 -38.62 17.36
C ALA A 258 30.45 -37.49 17.42
N VAL A 259 29.22 -37.80 17.85
CA VAL A 259 28.18 -36.81 18.08
C VAL A 259 28.46 -36.12 19.40
N ASP A 260 28.85 -34.83 19.33
CA ASP A 260 29.08 -33.97 20.49
C ASP A 260 27.87 -33.04 20.68
N ALA A 261 26.77 -33.59 21.18
CA ALA A 261 25.54 -32.84 21.41
C ALA A 261 24.77 -33.42 22.62
N PRO A 262 24.05 -32.58 23.38
CA PRO A 262 23.22 -33.03 24.49
C PRO A 262 22.18 -34.07 24.01
N VAL A 263 21.95 -35.10 24.83
CA VAL A 263 20.94 -36.11 24.58
C VAL A 263 19.79 -35.94 25.58
N ASN A 264 18.62 -35.64 25.08
CA ASN A 264 17.38 -35.50 25.86
C ASN A 264 16.58 -36.78 25.75
N VAL A 265 16.33 -37.45 26.88
CA VAL A 265 15.58 -38.72 26.90
C VAL A 265 14.21 -38.47 27.50
N THR A 266 13.17 -38.81 26.76
CA THR A 266 11.77 -38.67 27.20
C THR A 266 10.96 -39.93 26.94
N SER A 267 9.85 -40.07 27.68
CA SER A 267 8.88 -41.15 27.49
C SER A 267 7.48 -40.58 27.27
N ILE A 268 6.73 -41.16 26.37
CA ILE A 268 5.33 -40.82 26.08
C ILE A 268 4.49 -42.09 26.27
N ALA A 269 3.52 -42.04 27.17
CA ALA A 269 2.70 -43.17 27.55
C ALA A 269 1.82 -43.67 26.41
N GLU A 270 1.36 -42.77 25.54
CA GLU A 270 0.49 -43.09 24.41
C GLU A 270 0.80 -42.19 23.21
N ASP A 271 1.26 -42.80 22.13
CA ASP A 271 1.65 -42.11 20.88
C ASP A 271 0.40 -41.82 20.01
N TRP A 272 -0.47 -40.93 20.47
CA TRP A 272 -1.66 -40.54 19.72
C TRP A 272 -1.35 -39.71 18.48
N GLU A 273 -0.30 -38.90 18.52
CA GLU A 273 0.16 -38.13 17.38
C GLU A 273 0.68 -39.05 16.27
N GLY A 274 1.59 -39.93 16.60
CA GLY A 274 2.08 -40.96 15.67
C GLY A 274 0.98 -41.90 15.18
N PHE A 275 -0.02 -42.20 16.01
CA PHE A 275 -1.19 -42.97 15.58
C PHE A 275 -1.96 -42.21 14.49
N GLN A 276 -2.21 -40.93 14.68
CA GLN A 276 -2.90 -40.11 13.69
C GLN A 276 -2.11 -40.00 12.39
N GLU A 277 -0.80 -39.79 12.46
CA GLU A 277 0.10 -39.72 11.30
C GLU A 277 0.08 -41.04 10.49
N LEU A 278 0.24 -42.18 11.17
CA LEU A 278 0.26 -43.49 10.51
C LEU A 278 -1.10 -43.83 9.89
N VAL A 279 -2.20 -43.52 10.56
CA VAL A 279 -3.55 -43.73 10.01
C VAL A 279 -3.77 -42.83 8.78
N ALA A 280 -3.37 -41.56 8.83
CA ALA A 280 -3.50 -40.63 7.70
C ALA A 280 -2.71 -41.12 6.48
N ALA A 281 -1.51 -41.65 6.70
CA ALA A 281 -0.64 -42.18 5.66
C ALA A 281 -1.04 -43.59 5.15
N SER A 282 -1.94 -44.29 5.84
CA SER A 282 -2.36 -45.68 5.50
C SER A 282 -3.39 -45.72 4.38
N ASP A 283 -3.54 -46.91 3.77
CA ASP A 283 -4.58 -47.19 2.79
C ASP A 283 -5.87 -47.77 3.44
N LEU A 284 -6.05 -47.53 4.74
CA LEU A 284 -7.23 -48.01 5.47
C LEU A 284 -8.51 -47.36 4.92
N ALA A 285 -9.52 -48.16 4.59
CA ALA A 285 -10.79 -47.67 4.05
C ALA A 285 -11.52 -46.69 4.98
N ASP A 286 -11.36 -46.90 6.31
CA ASP A 286 -12.05 -46.11 7.34
C ASP A 286 -11.16 -45.02 7.98
N LYS A 287 -10.03 -44.65 7.37
CA LYS A 287 -9.07 -43.71 7.95
C LYS A 287 -9.70 -42.36 8.34
N ASP A 288 -10.58 -41.82 7.50
CA ASP A 288 -11.24 -40.55 7.78
C ASP A 288 -12.17 -40.62 8.99
N LEU A 289 -12.83 -41.78 9.20
CA LEU A 289 -13.66 -42.03 10.37
C LEU A 289 -12.80 -42.07 11.65
N ILE A 290 -11.66 -42.77 11.60
CA ILE A 290 -10.71 -42.88 12.73
C ILE A 290 -10.17 -41.48 13.08
N ILE A 291 -9.71 -40.73 12.10
CA ILE A 291 -9.19 -39.36 12.31
C ILE A 291 -10.27 -38.44 12.90
N ARG A 292 -11.52 -38.58 12.44
CA ARG A 292 -12.64 -37.82 13.01
C ARG A 292 -12.89 -38.19 14.48
N VAL A 293 -12.86 -39.45 14.85
CA VAL A 293 -12.98 -39.88 16.25
C VAL A 293 -11.86 -39.27 17.09
N LEU A 294 -10.61 -39.31 16.61
CA LEU A 294 -9.47 -38.67 17.29
C LEU A 294 -9.68 -37.16 17.51
N SER A 295 -10.27 -36.47 16.55
CA SER A 295 -10.53 -35.04 16.66
C SER A 295 -11.71 -34.67 17.58
N MET A 296 -12.68 -35.59 17.71
CA MET A 296 -13.88 -35.36 18.54
C MET A 296 -13.62 -35.53 20.05
N TYR A 297 -12.69 -36.39 20.41
CA TYR A 297 -12.41 -36.70 21.81
C TYR A 297 -11.00 -36.31 22.20
N SER A 298 -10.86 -35.47 23.22
CA SER A 298 -9.55 -35.08 23.78
C SER A 298 -9.04 -36.07 24.86
N ASP A 299 -9.95 -36.80 25.49
CA ASP A 299 -9.62 -37.80 26.53
C ASP A 299 -9.07 -39.08 25.89
N PRO A 300 -7.83 -39.49 26.22
CA PRO A 300 -7.20 -40.70 25.68
C PRO A 300 -8.00 -41.98 25.92
N ALA A 301 -8.58 -42.16 27.12
CA ALA A 301 -9.35 -43.36 27.45
C ALA A 301 -10.65 -43.43 26.64
N VAL A 302 -11.26 -42.29 26.33
CA VAL A 302 -12.45 -42.26 25.47
C VAL A 302 -12.04 -42.56 24.02
N ARG A 303 -10.94 -41.98 23.52
CA ARG A 303 -10.39 -42.30 22.18
C ARG A 303 -10.13 -43.80 22.01
N GLU A 304 -9.44 -44.41 22.97
CA GLU A 304 -9.13 -45.83 22.96
C GLU A 304 -10.42 -46.67 22.90
N LYS A 305 -11.40 -46.37 23.75
CA LYS A 305 -12.69 -47.04 23.80
C LYS A 305 -13.44 -46.95 22.47
N GLU A 306 -13.55 -45.77 21.91
CA GLU A 306 -14.28 -45.54 20.67
C GLU A 306 -13.61 -46.23 19.47
N ILE A 307 -12.29 -46.27 19.40
CA ILE A 307 -11.55 -46.98 18.36
C ILE A 307 -11.72 -48.49 18.53
N LYS A 308 -11.68 -49.02 19.75
CA LYS A 308 -11.93 -50.44 20.04
C LYS A 308 -13.37 -50.86 19.71
N ASN A 309 -14.35 -49.97 19.85
CA ASN A 309 -15.74 -50.20 19.49
C ASN A 309 -15.93 -50.42 17.97
N MET A 310 -15.03 -49.91 17.15
CA MET A 310 -14.97 -50.16 15.70
C MET A 310 -14.27 -51.51 15.41
N SER A 311 -14.87 -52.62 15.80
CA SER A 311 -14.23 -53.96 15.88
C SER A 311 -13.54 -54.43 14.59
N ALA A 312 -14.12 -54.19 13.42
CA ALA A 312 -13.51 -54.57 12.14
C ALA A 312 -12.25 -53.73 11.84
N VAL A 313 -12.30 -52.43 12.10
CA VAL A 313 -11.20 -51.50 11.94
C VAL A 313 -10.08 -51.77 12.92
N TYR A 314 -10.43 -52.05 14.20
CA TYR A 314 -9.44 -52.29 15.24
C TYR A 314 -8.56 -53.51 14.94
N SER A 315 -9.11 -54.59 14.34
CA SER A 315 -8.32 -55.76 14.00
C SER A 315 -7.24 -55.47 12.95
N THR A 316 -7.50 -54.53 12.03
CA THR A 316 -6.54 -54.06 11.02
C THR A 316 -5.52 -53.12 11.65
N LEU A 317 -5.96 -52.18 12.47
CA LEU A 317 -5.08 -51.29 13.22
C LEU A 317 -4.09 -52.01 14.11
N ALA A 318 -4.55 -53.09 14.78
CA ALA A 318 -3.72 -53.90 15.67
C ALA A 318 -2.60 -54.66 14.92
N LYS A 319 -2.78 -54.92 13.62
CA LYS A 319 -1.80 -55.60 12.77
C LYS A 319 -0.88 -54.65 12.02
N GLU A 320 -1.40 -53.54 11.56
CA GLU A 320 -0.71 -52.65 10.60
C GLU A 320 -0.18 -51.37 11.25
N VAL A 321 -0.90 -50.76 12.20
CA VAL A 321 -0.56 -49.47 12.78
C VAL A 321 0.07 -49.60 14.17
N LEU A 322 -0.58 -50.32 15.08
CA LEU A 322 -0.12 -50.39 16.49
C LEU A 322 1.29 -50.97 16.67
N PRO A 323 1.79 -51.92 15.85
CA PRO A 323 3.18 -52.38 15.96
C PRO A 323 4.21 -51.26 15.70
N GLU A 324 3.94 -50.36 14.77
CA GLU A 324 4.84 -49.23 14.43
C GLU A 324 4.90 -48.19 15.53
N LEU A 325 3.88 -48.10 16.40
CA LEU A 325 3.85 -47.21 17.56
C LEU A 325 4.59 -47.72 18.80
N ARG A 326 4.96 -49.03 18.80
CA ARG A 326 5.81 -49.60 19.84
C ARG A 326 7.26 -49.29 19.55
N ARG A 327 7.61 -48.01 19.54
CA ARG A 327 8.88 -47.48 19.02
C ARG A 327 9.66 -46.63 20.02
N ALA A 328 10.92 -46.43 19.72
CA ALA A 328 11.65 -45.26 20.18
C ALA A 328 12.27 -44.55 18.97
N ARG A 329 12.10 -43.24 18.92
CA ARG A 329 12.68 -42.38 17.88
C ARG A 329 13.97 -41.74 18.39
N PHE A 330 14.95 -41.67 17.51
CA PHE A 330 16.20 -40.93 17.69
C PHE A 330 16.15 -39.74 16.73
N ILE A 331 16.11 -38.54 17.24
CA ILE A 331 15.94 -37.31 16.45
C ILE A 331 17.14 -36.40 16.71
N ALA A 332 18.00 -36.23 15.73
CA ALA A 332 19.06 -35.24 15.79
C ALA A 332 18.54 -33.91 15.22
N ASN A 333 18.47 -32.90 16.06
CA ASN A 333 18.11 -31.54 15.66
C ASN A 333 19.37 -30.84 15.13
N VAL A 334 19.31 -30.39 13.91
CA VAL A 334 20.44 -29.86 13.15
C VAL A 334 20.18 -28.42 12.74
N GLU A 335 21.16 -27.57 12.93
CA GLU A 335 21.21 -26.24 12.34
C GLU A 335 22.19 -26.24 11.17
N TYR A 336 21.68 -25.87 9.99
CA TYR A 336 22.48 -25.55 8.83
C TYR A 336 22.70 -24.04 8.78
N LYS A 337 23.94 -23.57 8.91
CA LYS A 337 24.32 -22.15 8.75
C LYS A 337 24.50 -21.85 7.26
N ASN A 338 23.57 -21.08 6.72
CA ASN A 338 23.64 -20.62 5.35
C ASN A 338 24.74 -19.54 5.20
N PHE A 339 24.89 -18.95 4.03
CA PHE A 339 25.86 -17.88 3.79
C PHE A 339 25.51 -16.62 4.57
N THR A 340 26.51 -15.93 5.16
CA THR A 340 26.30 -14.61 5.73
C THR A 340 26.09 -13.56 4.63
N ASN A 341 25.63 -12.37 4.99
CA ASN A 341 25.48 -11.28 4.02
C ASN A 341 26.81 -10.90 3.35
N GLU A 342 27.92 -10.98 4.09
CA GLU A 342 29.27 -10.71 3.59
C GLU A 342 29.71 -11.81 2.60
N GLU A 343 29.45 -13.07 2.93
CA GLU A 343 29.74 -14.20 2.03
C GLU A 343 28.91 -14.10 0.75
N LEU A 344 27.63 -13.74 0.85
CA LEU A 344 26.78 -13.53 -0.32
C LEU A 344 27.35 -12.44 -1.25
N LEU A 345 27.79 -11.30 -0.68
CA LEU A 345 28.38 -10.21 -1.44
C LEU A 345 29.71 -10.61 -2.11
N SER A 346 30.50 -11.50 -1.51
CA SER A 346 31.70 -12.06 -2.12
C SER A 346 31.35 -13.05 -3.24
N LEU A 347 30.43 -13.96 -2.98
CA LEU A 347 30.06 -15.02 -3.91
C LEU A 347 29.37 -14.53 -5.19
N ILE A 348 28.63 -13.41 -5.13
CA ILE A 348 28.06 -12.82 -6.36
C ILE A 348 29.14 -12.33 -7.34
N GLU A 349 30.33 -12.01 -6.85
CA GLU A 349 31.47 -11.58 -7.67
C GLU A 349 32.40 -12.75 -8.05
N GLU A 350 32.63 -13.68 -7.14
CA GLU A 350 33.58 -14.78 -7.32
C GLU A 350 32.97 -16.02 -7.97
N ASN A 351 31.79 -16.45 -7.50
CA ASN A 351 31.11 -17.68 -7.96
C ASN A 351 29.62 -17.69 -7.66
N ILE A 352 28.86 -16.86 -8.39
CA ILE A 352 27.42 -16.76 -8.22
C ILE A 352 26.67 -18.09 -8.47
N ASP A 353 27.27 -19.03 -9.20
CA ASP A 353 26.60 -20.26 -9.60
C ASP A 353 26.40 -21.26 -8.43
N VAL A 354 27.10 -21.06 -7.31
CA VAL A 354 26.88 -21.86 -6.09
C VAL A 354 25.67 -21.41 -5.29
N LEU A 355 25.14 -20.21 -5.58
CA LEU A 355 24.00 -19.65 -4.89
C LEU A 355 22.69 -20.22 -5.43
N ASP A 356 21.77 -20.52 -4.54
CA ASP A 356 20.38 -20.84 -4.86
C ASP A 356 19.55 -19.57 -5.13
N GLU A 357 18.27 -19.75 -5.46
CA GLU A 357 17.35 -18.65 -5.75
C GLU A 357 17.27 -17.67 -4.59
N THR A 358 17.03 -18.17 -3.36
CA THR A 358 16.82 -17.34 -2.18
C THR A 358 18.08 -16.53 -1.84
N ALA A 359 19.24 -17.12 -2.01
CA ALA A 359 20.53 -16.48 -1.80
C ALA A 359 20.79 -15.34 -2.82
N ILE A 360 20.47 -15.55 -4.11
CA ILE A 360 20.63 -14.49 -5.12
C ILE A 360 19.61 -13.36 -4.88
N LEU A 361 18.36 -13.69 -4.54
CA LEU A 361 17.35 -12.68 -4.20
C LEU A 361 17.80 -11.85 -2.99
N ARG A 362 18.32 -12.51 -1.95
CA ARG A 362 18.89 -11.84 -0.76
C ARG A 362 20.06 -10.94 -1.15
N ALA A 363 21.01 -11.43 -1.92
CA ALA A 363 22.16 -10.65 -2.39
C ALA A 363 21.72 -9.39 -3.16
N ALA A 364 20.68 -9.49 -3.99
CA ALA A 364 20.11 -8.35 -4.71
C ALA A 364 19.54 -7.27 -3.77
N THR A 365 19.10 -7.63 -2.57
CA THR A 365 18.67 -6.62 -1.57
C THR A 365 19.86 -5.91 -0.91
N LEU A 366 21.01 -6.56 -0.81
CA LEU A 366 22.20 -6.05 -0.14
C LEU A 366 23.01 -5.06 -1.01
N VAL A 367 23.03 -5.25 -2.34
CA VAL A 367 23.74 -4.35 -3.25
C VAL A 367 23.04 -3.00 -3.33
N LYS A 368 23.83 -1.92 -3.53
CA LYS A 368 23.31 -0.54 -3.50
C LYS A 368 22.85 -0.04 -4.87
N LYS A 369 23.55 -0.44 -5.94
CA LYS A 369 23.28 0.04 -7.30
C LYS A 369 22.11 -0.73 -7.92
N ASN A 370 21.15 -0.01 -8.50
CA ASN A 370 20.00 -0.62 -9.14
C ASN A 370 20.38 -1.49 -10.34
N GLU A 371 21.41 -1.11 -11.08
CA GLU A 371 21.93 -1.90 -12.21
C GLU A 371 22.38 -3.28 -11.73
N GLN A 372 23.16 -3.36 -10.63
CA GLN A 372 23.57 -4.63 -10.04
C GLN A 372 22.38 -5.46 -9.53
N LYS A 373 21.34 -4.80 -8.97
CA LYS A 373 20.11 -5.50 -8.58
C LYS A 373 19.43 -6.16 -9.77
N VAL A 374 19.30 -5.41 -10.88
CA VAL A 374 18.71 -5.91 -12.12
C VAL A 374 19.47 -7.13 -12.62
N ASP A 375 20.82 -7.08 -12.65
CA ASP A 375 21.66 -8.19 -13.13
C ASP A 375 21.46 -9.45 -12.26
N LEU A 376 21.42 -9.29 -10.93
CA LEU A 376 21.18 -10.40 -10.00
C LEU A 376 19.75 -10.99 -10.16
N TYR A 377 18.73 -10.14 -10.24
CA TYR A 377 17.36 -10.61 -10.47
C TYR A 377 17.23 -11.30 -11.83
N LYS A 378 17.87 -10.77 -12.88
CA LYS A 378 17.92 -11.42 -14.18
C LYS A 378 18.55 -12.81 -14.10
N LYS A 379 19.70 -12.94 -13.41
CA LYS A 379 20.37 -14.23 -13.21
C LYS A 379 19.47 -15.23 -12.47
N ALA A 380 18.79 -14.79 -11.40
CA ALA A 380 17.86 -15.65 -10.67
C ALA A 380 16.66 -16.06 -11.52
N ALA A 381 16.09 -15.13 -12.29
CA ALA A 381 14.99 -15.42 -13.20
C ALA A 381 15.37 -16.45 -14.29
N GLU A 382 16.54 -16.31 -14.89
CA GLU A 382 17.05 -17.21 -15.95
C GLU A 382 17.39 -18.61 -15.38
N LYS A 383 18.05 -18.66 -14.21
CA LYS A 383 18.53 -19.91 -13.64
C LYS A 383 17.42 -20.74 -12.99
N PHE A 384 16.46 -20.10 -12.32
CA PHE A 384 15.46 -20.78 -11.50
C PHE A 384 14.02 -20.59 -12.00
N ASN A 385 13.82 -19.87 -13.10
CA ASN A 385 12.49 -19.46 -13.58
C ASN A 385 11.69 -18.73 -12.48
N SER A 386 12.39 -17.88 -11.71
CA SER A 386 11.85 -17.23 -10.52
C SER A 386 10.89 -16.10 -10.85
N ASN A 387 9.62 -16.26 -10.51
CA ASN A 387 8.62 -15.19 -10.59
C ASN A 387 8.96 -14.02 -9.66
N ALA A 388 9.50 -14.30 -8.47
CA ALA A 388 9.92 -13.26 -7.52
C ALA A 388 11.06 -12.41 -8.08
N ALA A 389 12.07 -13.04 -8.71
CA ALA A 389 13.16 -12.31 -9.35
C ALA A 389 12.66 -11.45 -10.52
N GLN A 390 11.80 -12.00 -11.38
CA GLN A 390 11.22 -11.30 -12.52
C GLN A 390 10.45 -10.05 -12.08
N TYR A 391 9.60 -10.20 -11.07
CA TYR A 391 8.85 -9.10 -10.50
C TYR A 391 9.77 -8.04 -9.84
N ASN A 392 10.72 -8.47 -9.00
CA ASN A 392 11.65 -7.55 -8.31
C ASN A 392 12.55 -6.79 -9.31
N MET A 393 12.89 -7.41 -10.43
CA MET A 393 13.56 -6.76 -11.56
C MET A 393 12.69 -5.65 -12.15
N ALA A 394 11.41 -5.93 -12.40
CA ALA A 394 10.45 -4.94 -12.90
C ALA A 394 10.29 -3.76 -11.93
N VAL A 395 10.13 -4.02 -10.63
CA VAL A 395 10.08 -2.98 -9.60
C VAL A 395 11.34 -2.13 -9.60
N THR A 396 12.51 -2.75 -9.81
CA THR A 396 13.78 -2.03 -9.89
C THR A 396 13.83 -1.13 -11.12
N TYR A 397 13.36 -1.59 -12.28
CA TYR A 397 13.22 -0.75 -13.47
C TYR A 397 12.24 0.41 -13.28
N ILE A 398 11.12 0.20 -12.56
CA ILE A 398 10.19 1.30 -12.21
C ILE A 398 10.92 2.34 -11.33
N LYS A 399 11.72 1.92 -10.35
CA LYS A 399 12.54 2.84 -9.53
C LYS A 399 13.56 3.62 -10.35
N MET A 400 14.10 3.03 -11.41
CA MET A 400 15.00 3.69 -12.37
C MET A 400 14.27 4.57 -13.40
N ASN A 401 12.95 4.60 -13.37
CA ASN A 401 12.07 5.23 -14.37
C ASN A 401 12.20 4.64 -15.78
N GLU A 402 12.63 3.38 -15.89
CA GLU A 402 12.73 2.63 -17.15
C GLU A 402 11.44 1.84 -17.42
N LEU A 403 10.31 2.55 -17.56
CA LEU A 403 8.97 1.98 -17.54
C LEU A 403 8.73 0.92 -18.63
N LYS A 404 9.31 1.09 -19.83
CA LYS A 404 9.19 0.08 -20.91
C LYS A 404 9.90 -1.23 -20.58
N LYS A 405 11.06 -1.17 -19.91
CA LYS A 405 11.75 -2.38 -19.48
C LYS A 405 11.01 -3.07 -18.32
N ALA A 406 10.42 -2.27 -17.43
CA ALA A 406 9.59 -2.78 -16.36
C ALA A 406 8.37 -3.54 -16.88
N GLU A 407 7.66 -2.98 -17.86
CA GLU A 407 6.51 -3.61 -18.50
C GLU A 407 6.92 -4.92 -19.20
N ALA A 408 8.05 -4.92 -19.92
CA ALA A 408 8.58 -6.12 -20.56
C ALA A 408 8.91 -7.22 -19.54
N ALA A 409 9.47 -6.87 -18.38
CA ALA A 409 9.74 -7.82 -17.29
C ALA A 409 8.44 -8.35 -16.67
N LEU A 410 7.44 -7.49 -16.44
CA LEU A 410 6.14 -7.89 -15.91
C LEU A 410 5.38 -8.86 -16.85
N ASN A 411 5.55 -8.76 -18.16
CA ASN A 411 4.91 -9.68 -19.11
C ASN A 411 5.25 -11.16 -18.88
N ALA A 412 6.37 -11.44 -18.22
CA ALA A 412 6.77 -12.80 -17.84
C ALA A 412 6.36 -13.20 -16.42
N CYS A 413 5.73 -12.30 -15.66
CA CYS A 413 5.29 -12.56 -14.30
C CYS A 413 3.90 -13.21 -14.24
N GLU A 414 3.63 -13.90 -13.14
CA GLU A 414 2.27 -14.28 -12.76
C GLU A 414 1.42 -13.03 -12.52
N LYS A 415 0.18 -13.05 -13.01
CA LYS A 415 -0.76 -11.94 -12.89
C LYS A 415 -1.47 -11.95 -11.54
N ASP A 416 -0.70 -11.75 -10.49
CA ASP A 416 -1.20 -11.63 -9.12
C ASP A 416 -1.45 -10.15 -8.71
N ALA A 417 -1.79 -9.93 -7.45
CA ALA A 417 -2.07 -8.59 -6.93
C ALA A 417 -0.87 -7.64 -7.07
N ASP A 418 0.36 -8.13 -6.89
CA ASP A 418 1.57 -7.32 -7.02
C ASP A 418 1.82 -6.91 -8.47
N TYR A 419 1.61 -7.85 -9.41
CA TYR A 419 1.66 -7.55 -10.85
C TYR A 419 0.72 -6.40 -11.21
N TYR A 420 -0.56 -6.50 -10.81
CA TYR A 420 -1.53 -5.45 -11.12
C TYR A 420 -1.19 -4.11 -10.45
N ASN A 421 -0.69 -4.12 -9.20
CA ASN A 421 -0.20 -2.90 -8.57
C ASN A 421 0.95 -2.26 -9.37
N ALA A 422 1.92 -3.05 -9.82
CA ALA A 422 3.04 -2.55 -10.61
C ALA A 422 2.60 -1.98 -11.98
N MET A 423 1.67 -2.64 -12.67
CA MET A 423 1.06 -2.14 -13.91
C MET A 423 0.31 -0.83 -13.67
N GLY A 424 -0.42 -0.73 -12.55
CA GLY A 424 -1.10 0.50 -12.14
C GLY A 424 -0.12 1.66 -11.90
N VAL A 425 1.02 1.40 -11.26
CA VAL A 425 2.07 2.41 -11.05
C VAL A 425 2.70 2.85 -12.39
N ILE A 426 2.92 1.94 -13.32
CA ILE A 426 3.41 2.28 -14.67
C ILE A 426 2.40 3.17 -15.39
N ALA A 427 1.11 2.81 -15.37
CA ALA A 427 0.04 3.59 -15.97
C ALA A 427 -0.08 4.99 -15.34
N LEU A 428 0.00 5.08 -14.01
CA LEU A 428 -0.03 6.33 -13.26
C LEU A 428 1.13 7.27 -13.65
N ARG A 429 2.34 6.73 -13.80
CA ARG A 429 3.52 7.51 -14.21
C ARG A 429 3.48 7.94 -15.68
N ASN A 430 2.72 7.23 -16.50
CA ASN A 430 2.43 7.61 -17.89
C ASN A 430 1.20 8.54 -18.02
N ASP A 431 0.68 9.06 -16.91
CA ASP A 431 -0.52 9.90 -16.83
C ASP A 431 -1.80 9.24 -17.41
N ASN A 432 -1.82 7.92 -17.51
CA ASN A 432 -3.01 7.15 -17.88
C ASN A 432 -3.81 6.77 -16.63
N LEU A 433 -4.55 7.72 -16.09
CA LEU A 433 -5.26 7.59 -14.82
C LEU A 433 -6.35 6.50 -14.87
N ASN A 434 -7.06 6.37 -15.99
CA ASN A 434 -8.10 5.34 -16.15
C ASN A 434 -7.52 3.93 -16.06
N ALA A 435 -6.46 3.65 -16.81
CA ALA A 435 -5.80 2.35 -16.75
C ALA A 435 -5.17 2.10 -15.37
N ALA A 436 -4.63 3.14 -14.73
CA ALA A 436 -4.09 3.02 -13.37
C ALA A 436 -5.17 2.63 -12.36
N ALA A 437 -6.36 3.27 -12.43
CA ALA A 437 -7.50 2.95 -11.57
C ALA A 437 -7.96 1.50 -11.74
N GLU A 438 -8.09 1.03 -13.00
CA GLU A 438 -8.46 -0.36 -13.31
C GLU A 438 -7.45 -1.36 -12.73
N TYR A 439 -6.15 -1.12 -12.93
CA TYR A 439 -5.12 -2.00 -12.41
C TYR A 439 -5.05 -2.00 -10.87
N PHE A 440 -5.19 -0.85 -10.21
CA PHE A 440 -5.24 -0.80 -8.76
C PHE A 440 -6.48 -1.52 -8.19
N ALA A 441 -7.61 -1.44 -8.87
CA ALA A 441 -8.81 -2.18 -8.50
C ALA A 441 -8.63 -3.71 -8.65
N LEU A 442 -7.99 -4.16 -9.76
CA LEU A 442 -7.66 -5.57 -9.96
C LEU A 442 -6.67 -6.10 -8.92
N SER A 443 -5.72 -5.28 -8.49
CA SER A 443 -4.76 -5.62 -7.44
C SER A 443 -5.44 -5.81 -6.09
N GLY A 444 -6.19 -4.82 -5.63
CA GLY A 444 -6.93 -4.85 -4.36
C GLY A 444 -6.06 -5.01 -3.10
N ASN A 445 -4.72 -5.05 -3.20
CA ASN A 445 -3.85 -5.14 -2.04
C ASN A 445 -3.73 -3.79 -1.31
N ALA A 446 -3.22 -3.79 -0.08
CA ALA A 446 -3.14 -2.59 0.75
C ALA A 446 -2.28 -1.47 0.12
N THR A 447 -1.25 -1.83 -0.65
CA THR A 447 -0.37 -0.87 -1.34
C THR A 447 -1.07 -0.25 -2.54
N SER A 448 -1.80 -1.04 -3.35
CA SER A 448 -2.56 -0.52 -4.49
C SER A 448 -3.71 0.40 -4.07
N VAL A 449 -4.37 0.11 -2.93
CA VAL A 449 -5.39 1.02 -2.37
C VAL A 449 -4.81 2.39 -2.05
N LYS A 450 -3.60 2.45 -1.46
CA LYS A 450 -2.91 3.72 -1.22
C LYS A 450 -2.50 4.42 -2.51
N ASN A 451 -2.08 3.67 -3.53
CA ASN A 451 -1.75 4.22 -4.84
C ASN A 451 -2.99 4.78 -5.54
N ALA A 452 -4.14 4.13 -5.44
CA ALA A 452 -5.41 4.61 -5.97
C ALA A 452 -5.83 5.96 -5.39
N ALA A 453 -5.47 6.26 -4.13
CA ALA A 453 -5.73 7.57 -3.53
C ALA A 453 -5.05 8.74 -4.25
N VAL A 454 -3.98 8.49 -5.02
CA VAL A 454 -3.35 9.51 -5.88
C VAL A 454 -4.33 9.97 -6.96
N ILE A 455 -5.10 9.04 -7.52
CA ILE A 455 -6.12 9.32 -8.53
C ILE A 455 -7.27 10.12 -7.89
N ASP A 456 -7.75 9.71 -6.71
CA ASP A 456 -8.79 10.44 -5.99
C ASP A 456 -8.36 11.92 -5.73
N ILE A 457 -7.08 12.16 -5.36
CA ILE A 457 -6.57 13.52 -5.18
C ILE A 457 -6.59 14.30 -6.51
N LEU A 458 -6.23 13.66 -7.61
CA LEU A 458 -6.21 14.30 -8.94
C LEU A 458 -7.62 14.62 -9.44
N ASP A 459 -8.59 13.76 -9.11
CA ASP A 459 -10.00 13.90 -9.51
C ASP A 459 -10.79 14.81 -8.56
N GLY A 460 -10.17 15.28 -7.46
CA GLY A 460 -10.83 16.15 -6.47
C GLY A 460 -11.64 15.42 -5.40
N GLU A 461 -11.59 14.10 -5.37
CA GLU A 461 -12.29 13.22 -4.42
C GLU A 461 -11.49 13.09 -3.10
N TYR A 462 -11.26 14.23 -2.44
CA TYR A 462 -10.31 14.34 -1.32
C TYR A 462 -10.69 13.50 -0.09
N GLU A 463 -11.98 13.37 0.21
CA GLU A 463 -12.50 12.54 1.31
C GLU A 463 -12.23 11.04 1.05
N ALA A 464 -12.38 10.60 -0.20
CA ALA A 464 -12.06 9.23 -0.61
C ALA A 464 -10.55 8.96 -0.46
N ALA A 465 -9.71 9.91 -0.88
CA ALA A 465 -8.27 9.83 -0.69
C ALA A 465 -7.87 9.72 0.78
N VAL A 466 -8.49 10.53 1.65
CA VAL A 466 -8.27 10.50 3.12
C VAL A 466 -8.61 9.12 3.68
N ALA A 467 -9.73 8.53 3.25
CA ALA A 467 -10.15 7.20 3.70
C ALA A 467 -9.14 6.11 3.29
N LYS A 468 -8.70 6.11 2.03
CA LYS A 468 -7.71 5.15 1.51
C LYS A 468 -6.31 5.30 2.14
N LEU A 469 -5.94 6.52 2.56
CA LEU A 469 -4.64 6.83 3.17
C LEU A 469 -4.68 6.84 4.71
N ALA A 470 -5.75 6.36 5.32
CA ALA A 470 -5.90 6.34 6.77
C ALA A 470 -4.73 5.63 7.45
N GLY A 471 -4.17 6.25 8.49
CA GLY A 471 -3.01 5.73 9.24
C GLY A 471 -1.64 5.94 8.57
N SER A 472 -1.57 6.43 7.32
CA SER A 472 -0.31 6.77 6.66
C SER A 472 0.22 8.14 7.13
N THR A 473 1.56 8.25 7.23
CA THR A 473 2.27 9.50 7.53
C THR A 473 3.07 10.04 6.33
N GLU A 474 2.78 9.52 5.15
CA GLU A 474 3.43 9.94 3.90
C GLU A 474 2.89 11.26 3.37
N CYS A 475 3.62 11.87 2.41
CA CYS A 475 3.28 13.18 1.86
C CYS A 475 1.87 13.24 1.27
N ASN A 476 1.44 12.21 0.51
CA ASN A 476 0.11 12.20 -0.10
C ASN A 476 -1.02 12.13 0.95
N ALA A 477 -0.79 11.40 2.06
CA ALA A 477 -1.77 11.34 3.15
C ALA A 477 -1.95 12.71 3.82
N ALA A 478 -0.84 13.41 4.09
CA ALA A 478 -0.91 14.76 4.64
C ALA A 478 -1.52 15.76 3.65
N LEU A 479 -1.20 15.63 2.36
CA LEU A 479 -1.78 16.47 1.31
C LEU A 479 -3.30 16.30 1.25
N ALA A 480 -3.81 15.06 1.20
CA ALA A 480 -5.24 14.77 1.20
C ALA A 480 -5.95 15.39 2.42
N GLN A 481 -5.35 15.24 3.62
CA GLN A 481 -5.87 15.84 4.85
C GLN A 481 -5.92 17.37 4.79
N ILE A 482 -4.90 18.02 4.21
CA ILE A 482 -4.84 19.48 4.04
C ILE A 482 -5.93 19.95 3.06
N LEU A 483 -6.17 19.18 1.99
CA LEU A 483 -7.20 19.50 1.00
C LEU A 483 -8.62 19.47 1.59
N VAL A 484 -8.88 18.58 2.57
CA VAL A 484 -10.14 18.58 3.33
C VAL A 484 -10.13 19.55 4.53
N GLY A 485 -9.08 20.37 4.71
CA GLY A 485 -9.00 21.37 5.77
C GLY A 485 -8.40 20.89 7.11
N ASN A 486 -7.85 19.69 7.17
CA ASN A 486 -7.17 19.18 8.37
C ASN A 486 -5.66 19.49 8.32
N TYR A 487 -5.30 20.73 8.67
CA TYR A 487 -3.93 21.23 8.56
C TYR A 487 -2.96 20.62 9.58
N ALA A 488 -3.45 20.14 10.73
CA ALA A 488 -2.63 19.48 11.75
C ALA A 488 -1.99 18.17 11.25
N ALA A 489 -2.49 17.59 10.17
CA ALA A 489 -1.91 16.39 9.58
C ALA A 489 -0.49 16.63 9.03
N ALA A 490 -0.15 17.86 8.61
CA ALA A 490 1.18 18.21 8.12
C ALA A 490 2.27 17.98 9.19
N GLU A 491 1.95 18.14 10.47
CA GLU A 491 2.90 17.96 11.58
C GLU A 491 3.25 16.49 11.78
N LYS A 492 2.34 15.57 11.42
CA LYS A 492 2.52 14.12 11.57
C LYS A 492 3.38 13.50 10.47
N MET A 493 3.70 14.23 9.40
CA MET A 493 4.56 13.71 8.34
C MET A 493 5.94 13.33 8.87
N THR A 494 6.41 12.14 8.51
CA THR A 494 7.75 11.66 8.86
C THR A 494 8.82 12.04 7.83
N CYS A 495 8.42 12.22 6.57
CA CYS A 495 9.33 12.60 5.48
C CYS A 495 9.93 13.99 5.69
N LYS A 496 11.23 14.12 5.37
CA LYS A 496 12.01 15.38 5.42
C LYS A 496 12.52 15.80 4.03
N CYS A 497 11.81 15.44 2.97
CA CYS A 497 12.14 15.84 1.61
C CYS A 497 11.66 17.27 1.31
N PRO A 498 12.20 17.94 0.29
CA PRO A 498 11.75 19.30 -0.07
C PRO A 498 10.24 19.42 -0.29
N LYS A 499 9.61 18.40 -0.89
CA LYS A 499 8.16 18.37 -1.12
C LYS A 499 7.36 18.36 0.19
N SER A 500 7.79 17.57 1.18
CA SER A 500 7.12 17.54 2.49
C SER A 500 7.18 18.89 3.21
N TYR A 501 8.27 19.63 3.04
CA TYR A 501 8.37 21.00 3.57
C TYR A 501 7.44 21.95 2.82
N TYR A 502 7.28 21.78 1.51
CA TYR A 502 6.32 22.57 0.75
C TYR A 502 4.88 22.36 1.24
N VAL A 503 4.47 21.09 1.41
CA VAL A 503 3.15 20.72 1.95
C VAL A 503 2.93 21.29 3.36
N ARG A 504 3.97 21.27 4.22
CA ARG A 504 3.90 21.93 5.55
C ARG A 504 3.76 23.44 5.43
N ALA A 505 4.41 24.06 4.43
CA ALA A 505 4.26 25.51 4.21
C ALA A 505 2.83 25.88 3.80
N VAL A 506 2.17 25.04 2.94
CA VAL A 506 0.74 25.23 2.60
C VAL A 506 -0.13 25.16 3.86
N ALA A 507 0.06 24.13 4.69
CA ALA A 507 -0.70 23.99 5.93
C ALA A 507 -0.50 25.20 6.86
N ALA A 508 0.72 25.69 6.98
CA ALA A 508 1.04 26.87 7.77
C ALA A 508 0.40 28.14 7.19
N ALA A 509 0.41 28.30 5.86
CA ALA A 509 -0.20 29.45 5.18
C ALA A 509 -1.71 29.49 5.42
N ARG A 510 -2.39 28.36 5.29
CA ARG A 510 -3.85 28.24 5.54
C ARG A 510 -4.22 28.44 7.03
N GLN A 511 -3.24 28.32 7.94
CA GLN A 511 -3.38 28.63 9.38
C GLN A 511 -2.94 30.06 9.76
N GLY A 512 -2.41 30.85 8.82
CA GLY A 512 -1.92 32.20 9.07
C GLY A 512 -0.58 32.28 9.80
N ASN A 513 0.20 31.18 9.82
CA ASN A 513 1.49 31.09 10.53
C ASN A 513 2.66 31.49 9.62
N ALA A 514 2.95 32.80 9.54
CA ALA A 514 3.99 33.37 8.67
C ALA A 514 5.41 32.82 8.96
N GLU A 515 5.74 32.59 10.24
CA GLU A 515 7.04 32.07 10.65
C GLU A 515 7.26 30.64 10.12
N ALA A 516 6.25 29.78 10.29
CA ALA A 516 6.29 28.42 9.79
C ALA A 516 6.29 28.36 8.25
N VAL A 517 5.58 29.26 7.57
CA VAL A 517 5.63 29.38 6.11
C VAL A 517 7.06 29.64 5.66
N LYS A 518 7.72 30.69 6.18
CA LYS A 518 9.09 31.06 5.82
C LYS A 518 10.08 29.92 6.06
N ALA A 519 10.06 29.34 7.27
CA ALA A 519 10.97 28.26 7.66
C ALA A 519 10.82 27.00 6.80
N ASN A 520 9.60 26.65 6.39
CA ASN A 520 9.35 25.50 5.55
C ASN A 520 9.67 25.78 4.08
N LEU A 521 9.36 26.96 3.55
CA LEU A 521 9.71 27.34 2.18
C LEU A 521 11.23 27.41 1.97
N GLU A 522 12.00 27.89 2.95
CA GLU A 522 13.46 27.86 2.90
C GLU A 522 14.00 26.42 2.69
N LYS A 523 13.43 25.45 3.41
CA LYS A 523 13.81 24.03 3.24
C LYS A 523 13.30 23.43 1.93
N ALA A 524 12.11 23.80 1.48
CA ALA A 524 11.53 23.36 0.22
C ALA A 524 12.32 23.90 -0.99
N SER A 525 12.84 25.13 -0.90
CA SER A 525 13.61 25.82 -1.95
C SER A 525 14.96 25.15 -2.28
N LYS A 526 15.40 24.15 -1.53
CA LYS A 526 16.50 23.27 -1.94
C LYS A 526 16.20 22.53 -3.25
N ASN A 527 14.94 22.43 -3.63
CA ASN A 527 14.51 21.97 -4.94
C ASN A 527 14.12 23.18 -5.79
N ALA A 528 14.83 23.42 -6.90
CA ALA A 528 14.67 24.58 -7.76
C ALA A 528 13.22 24.73 -8.32
N LYS A 529 12.59 23.63 -8.71
CA LYS A 529 11.20 23.64 -9.22
C LYS A 529 10.20 24.06 -8.14
N LEU A 530 10.40 23.64 -6.90
CA LEU A 530 9.56 24.06 -5.78
C LEU A 530 9.81 25.51 -5.39
N ALA A 531 11.04 26.00 -5.51
CA ALA A 531 11.36 27.41 -5.31
C ALA A 531 10.67 28.31 -6.35
N GLU A 532 10.73 27.93 -7.62
CA GLU A 532 10.04 28.65 -8.71
C GLU A 532 8.52 28.65 -8.49
N ARG A 533 7.94 27.49 -8.16
CA ARG A 533 6.52 27.39 -7.83
C ARG A 533 6.15 28.31 -6.67
N ALA A 534 6.89 28.27 -5.56
CA ALA A 534 6.60 29.09 -4.39
C ALA A 534 6.61 30.60 -4.67
N ALA A 535 7.45 31.04 -5.61
CA ALA A 535 7.51 32.44 -6.01
C ALA A 535 6.22 32.95 -6.69
N LYS A 536 5.45 32.06 -7.29
CA LYS A 536 4.21 32.36 -8.03
C LYS A 536 2.95 31.86 -7.34
N ASP A 537 3.05 30.89 -6.41
CA ASP A 537 1.91 30.22 -5.79
C ASP A 537 1.07 31.19 -4.96
N ILE A 538 -0.21 31.26 -5.29
CA ILE A 538 -1.16 32.19 -4.64
C ILE A 538 -1.38 31.85 -3.15
N GLU A 539 -1.13 30.61 -2.71
CA GLU A 539 -1.14 30.22 -1.28
C GLU A 539 -0.23 31.11 -0.42
N TYR A 540 0.82 31.68 -1.01
CA TYR A 540 1.82 32.48 -0.31
C TYR A 540 1.76 33.96 -0.64
N ALA A 541 0.78 34.43 -1.41
CA ALA A 541 0.71 35.82 -1.87
C ALA A 541 0.79 36.85 -0.73
N GLN A 542 0.18 36.55 0.43
CA GLN A 542 0.19 37.41 1.60
C GLN A 542 1.48 37.36 2.44
N TYR A 543 2.40 36.43 2.13
CA TYR A 543 3.66 36.21 2.88
C TYR A 543 4.91 36.68 2.10
N ARG A 544 4.73 37.23 0.91
CA ARG A 544 5.78 37.77 0.02
C ARG A 544 6.20 39.15 0.39
#